data_c9afe751692b25178b63c48135448cbe
#
_entry.id   c9afe751692b25178b63c48135448cbe
#
_cell.length_a   1.000
_cell.length_b   1.000
_cell.length_c   1.000
_cell.angle_alpha   90.00
_cell.angle_beta   90.00
_cell.angle_gamma   90.00
#
_symmetry.space_group_name_H-M   'P 1'
#
loop_
_entity.id
_entity.type
_entity.pdbx_description
1 polymer ?
#
loop_
_entity_poly.entity_id
_entity_poly.type
_entity_poly.pdbx_seq_one_letter_code
_entity_poly.pdbx_strand_id
1 'polypeptide(L)'
;MSPRRSLCLLLLFFAATAAAFAQAALEGRVTLPRTHTAPVMNKRYEIVAKAGVLATNPPLAVVYLEGAFPPPRVPPLAQIAQKDLMFLPALLPVQAGTRVEFPNFDDTYHNIFSFSPPKRFDLGRYRADEKPVPSVVFDEPGLVTLRCDIHEHMRALILVLATPHFVITDSDGRYRLGGLPPGRYTVRAWIDSKTTAPPQAVELKDGATVRVDFP
;
A
#
# COMPACT_ATOMS: atom_id res chain seq x y z
N MET A 1 18.50 76.40 10.38
CA MET A 1 19.28 75.17 10.18
C MET A 1 18.82 74.16 11.21
N SER A 2 18.03 73.16 10.79
CA SER A 2 17.47 72.11 11.69
C SER A 2 18.12 70.77 11.31
N PRO A 3 18.70 70.01 12.26
CA PRO A 3 19.32 68.70 11.94
C PRO A 3 18.28 67.60 11.80
N ARG A 4 18.25 66.95 10.64
CA ARG A 4 17.47 65.74 10.36
C ARG A 4 18.11 64.57 11.14
N ARG A 5 17.37 64.02 12.10
CA ARG A 5 17.75 62.77 12.77
C ARG A 5 17.29 61.57 11.89
N SER A 6 18.25 60.88 11.28
CA SER A 6 18.02 59.61 10.61
C SER A 6 17.83 58.50 11.65
N LEU A 7 16.66 57.93 11.70
CA LEU A 7 16.31 56.76 12.49
C LEU A 7 16.65 55.51 11.67
N CYS A 8 17.79 54.86 11.99
CA CYS A 8 18.12 53.53 11.44
C CYS A 8 17.26 52.46 12.14
N LEU A 9 16.28 51.90 11.42
CA LEU A 9 15.49 50.79 11.85
C LEU A 9 16.30 49.50 11.61
N LEU A 10 16.85 48.90 12.69
CA LEU A 10 17.50 47.59 12.63
C LEU A 10 16.41 46.52 12.56
N LEU A 11 16.20 45.93 11.37
CA LEU A 11 15.35 44.71 11.19
C LEU A 11 16.14 43.49 11.64
N LEU A 12 15.83 43.00 12.84
CA LEU A 12 16.29 41.70 13.32
C LEU A 12 15.54 40.60 12.59
N PHE A 13 16.19 39.96 11.64
CA PHE A 13 15.71 38.72 11.04
C PHE A 13 15.90 37.56 12.03
N PHE A 14 14.82 37.12 12.68
CA PHE A 14 14.80 35.84 13.38
C PHE A 14 14.75 34.73 12.33
N ALA A 15 15.88 34.14 12.01
CA ALA A 15 15.95 32.89 11.27
C ALA A 15 15.49 31.75 12.19
N ALA A 16 14.23 31.34 12.05
CA ALA A 16 13.74 30.12 12.67
C ALA A 16 14.45 28.93 12.01
N THR A 17 15.47 28.39 12.66
CA THR A 17 16.08 27.11 12.26
C THR A 17 15.07 26.02 12.53
N ALA A 18 14.39 25.53 11.50
CA ALA A 18 13.62 24.29 11.57
C ALA A 18 14.62 23.18 11.91
N ALA A 19 14.54 22.65 13.13
CA ALA A 19 15.31 21.46 13.50
C ALA A 19 14.83 20.33 12.59
N ALA A 20 15.69 19.89 11.68
CA ALA A 20 15.45 18.70 10.89
C ALA A 20 15.59 17.49 11.83
N PHE A 21 14.49 17.02 12.36
CA PHE A 21 14.48 15.77 13.14
C PHE A 21 14.91 14.63 12.24
N ALA A 22 15.90 13.86 12.65
CA ALA A 22 16.31 12.65 11.95
C ALA A 22 15.16 11.64 12.06
N GLN A 23 14.64 11.20 10.92
CA GLN A 23 13.49 10.30 10.90
C GLN A 23 13.86 8.92 11.44
N ALA A 24 12.98 8.33 12.24
CA ALA A 24 13.15 6.98 12.75
C ALA A 24 12.80 5.92 11.69
N ALA A 25 13.23 4.69 11.94
CA ALA A 25 12.90 3.55 11.12
C ALA A 25 12.51 2.32 11.95
N LEU A 26 11.68 1.48 11.38
CA LEU A 26 11.40 0.12 11.83
C LEU A 26 12.01 -0.87 10.85
N GLU A 27 12.57 -1.96 11.36
CA GLU A 27 12.99 -3.09 10.54
C GLU A 27 12.73 -4.39 11.28
N GLY A 28 12.66 -5.48 10.55
CA GLY A 28 12.44 -6.78 11.17
C GLY A 28 11.98 -7.82 10.16
N ARG A 29 11.38 -8.86 10.71
CA ARG A 29 10.89 -9.98 9.92
C ARG A 29 9.50 -10.39 10.40
N VAL A 30 8.63 -10.72 9.45
CA VAL A 30 7.35 -11.38 9.67
C VAL A 30 7.49 -12.84 9.28
N THR A 31 7.08 -13.78 10.15
CA THR A 31 7.01 -15.19 9.78
C THR A 31 5.86 -15.39 8.81
N LEU A 32 6.19 -15.62 7.54
CA LEU A 32 5.20 -15.87 6.51
C LEU A 32 4.74 -17.33 6.52
N PRO A 33 3.45 -17.60 6.23
CA PRO A 33 2.97 -18.96 6.10
C PRO A 33 3.74 -19.68 4.98
N ARG A 34 4.03 -20.94 5.16
CA ARG A 34 4.62 -21.74 4.09
C ARG A 34 3.63 -21.82 2.95
N THR A 35 4.10 -21.57 1.73
CA THR A 35 3.30 -21.80 0.52
C THR A 35 2.99 -23.28 0.42
N HIS A 36 1.77 -23.64 0.73
CA HIS A 36 1.31 -24.99 0.46
C HIS A 36 0.82 -25.04 -0.99
N THR A 37 1.59 -25.76 -1.80
CA THR A 37 1.22 -26.34 -3.07
C THR A 37 0.99 -25.40 -4.25
N ALA A 38 1.49 -25.85 -5.38
CA ALA A 38 1.08 -25.38 -6.70
C ALA A 38 -0.47 -25.32 -6.77
N PRO A 39 -1.04 -24.29 -7.34
CA PRO A 39 -2.47 -24.21 -7.52
C PRO A 39 -2.93 -25.43 -8.28
N VAL A 40 -4.01 -26.07 -7.80
CA VAL A 40 -4.69 -27.11 -8.58
C VAL A 40 -5.25 -26.41 -9.81
N MET A 41 -4.52 -26.50 -10.90
CA MET A 41 -4.94 -25.95 -12.17
C MET A 41 -6.02 -26.86 -12.76
N ASN A 42 -7.19 -26.29 -12.97
CA ASN A 42 -8.20 -26.92 -13.77
C ASN A 42 -7.66 -27.03 -15.22
N LYS A 43 -7.80 -28.18 -15.88
CA LYS A 43 -7.33 -28.43 -17.25
C LYS A 43 -7.71 -27.35 -18.26
N ARG A 44 -8.77 -26.58 -18.01
CA ARG A 44 -9.19 -25.44 -18.83
C ARG A 44 -8.14 -24.33 -18.95
N TYR A 45 -7.23 -24.22 -18.00
CA TYR A 45 -6.23 -23.15 -17.94
C TYR A 45 -4.81 -23.64 -18.21
N GLU A 46 -4.65 -24.89 -18.64
CA GLU A 46 -3.35 -25.48 -18.96
C GLU A 46 -2.62 -24.74 -20.12
N ILE A 47 -3.39 -24.09 -20.99
CA ILE A 47 -2.87 -23.28 -22.10
C ILE A 47 -2.28 -21.98 -21.57
N VAL A 48 -2.88 -21.39 -20.55
CA VAL A 48 -2.40 -20.16 -19.86
C VAL A 48 -1.15 -20.46 -19.04
N ALA A 49 -1.02 -21.67 -18.52
CA ALA A 49 0.12 -22.11 -17.75
C ALA A 49 1.41 -22.26 -18.58
N LYS A 50 1.34 -22.41 -19.88
CA LYS A 50 2.53 -22.39 -20.74
C LYS A 50 3.18 -21.01 -20.87
N ALA A 51 2.45 -19.94 -20.54
CA ALA A 51 2.97 -18.58 -20.51
C ALA A 51 3.62 -18.19 -19.18
N GLY A 52 3.79 -19.13 -18.27
CA GLY A 52 4.33 -18.85 -16.95
C GLY A 52 3.21 -18.92 -15.91
N VAL A 53 3.35 -19.93 -15.16
CA VAL A 53 2.78 -20.16 -13.86
C VAL A 53 1.83 -19.06 -13.42
N LEU A 54 0.65 -19.43 -13.04
CA LEU A 54 -0.04 -18.76 -11.93
C LEU A 54 0.97 -18.76 -10.76
N ALA A 55 1.89 -17.78 -10.82
CA ALA A 55 2.84 -17.61 -9.75
C ALA A 55 1.97 -17.44 -8.52
N THR A 56 1.97 -18.44 -7.67
CA THR A 56 1.62 -18.21 -6.30
C THR A 56 2.56 -17.10 -5.90
N ASN A 57 2.04 -15.87 -5.85
CA ASN A 57 2.79 -14.81 -5.22
C ASN A 57 3.22 -15.38 -3.89
N PRO A 58 4.51 -15.37 -3.55
CA PRO A 58 4.90 -15.79 -2.23
C PRO A 58 4.01 -15.02 -1.24
N PRO A 59 3.58 -15.65 -0.15
CA PRO A 59 2.82 -14.94 0.85
C PRO A 59 3.64 -13.72 1.26
N LEU A 60 2.99 -12.57 1.28
CA LEU A 60 3.59 -11.30 1.68
C LEU A 60 2.82 -10.77 2.87
N ALA A 61 3.49 -10.03 3.73
CA ALA A 61 2.85 -9.30 4.81
C ALA A 61 2.91 -7.80 4.56
N VAL A 62 1.99 -7.07 5.17
CA VAL A 62 2.01 -5.61 5.24
C VAL A 62 2.24 -5.21 6.67
N VAL A 63 3.37 -4.53 6.94
CA VAL A 63 3.67 -3.97 8.25
C VAL A 63 3.32 -2.49 8.24
N TYR A 64 2.60 -2.03 9.28
CA TYR A 64 2.13 -0.66 9.35
C TYR A 64 2.06 -0.12 10.78
N LEU A 65 2.15 1.20 10.93
CA LEU A 65 1.88 1.89 12.18
C LEU A 65 0.37 2.11 12.33
N GLU A 66 -0.16 1.73 13.48
CA GLU A 66 -1.51 2.10 13.89
C GLU A 66 -1.46 3.43 14.64
N GLY A 67 -2.37 4.32 14.31
CA GLY A 67 -2.47 5.63 14.95
C GLY A 67 -3.41 6.56 14.18
N ALA A 68 -3.65 7.72 14.74
CA ALA A 68 -4.40 8.80 14.08
C ALA A 68 -3.43 9.63 13.24
N PHE A 69 -3.47 9.45 11.93
CA PHE A 69 -2.69 10.23 10.99
C PHE A 69 -3.62 11.12 10.16
N PRO A 70 -3.21 12.34 9.81
CA PRO A 70 -4.04 13.19 8.98
C PRO A 70 -4.25 12.56 7.61
N PRO A 71 -5.43 12.75 7.01
CA PRO A 71 -5.67 12.31 5.64
C PRO A 71 -4.69 13.03 4.69
N PRO A 72 -4.35 12.40 3.55
CA PRO A 72 -3.48 13.03 2.57
C PRO A 72 -4.12 14.30 2.02
N ARG A 73 -3.34 15.39 1.91
CA ARG A 73 -3.81 16.67 1.34
C ARG A 73 -4.19 16.54 -0.13
N VAL A 74 -3.50 15.67 -0.85
CA VAL A 74 -3.77 15.33 -2.24
C VAL A 74 -4.01 13.83 -2.28
N PRO A 75 -5.11 13.34 -2.89
CA PRO A 75 -5.36 11.92 -3.00
C PRO A 75 -4.19 11.22 -3.67
N PRO A 76 -3.55 10.23 -3.01
CA PRO A 76 -2.50 9.45 -3.66
C PRO A 76 -3.07 8.70 -4.87
N LEU A 77 -2.22 8.47 -5.86
CA LEU A 77 -2.54 7.67 -7.03
C LEU A 77 -1.76 6.36 -6.94
N ALA A 78 -2.46 5.25 -7.13
CA ALA A 78 -1.89 3.92 -7.24
C ALA A 78 -2.50 3.18 -8.43
N GLN A 79 -1.96 2.01 -8.76
CA GLN A 79 -2.38 1.27 -9.94
C GLN A 79 -2.35 -0.23 -9.69
N ILE A 80 -3.36 -0.94 -10.20
CA ILE A 80 -3.35 -2.38 -10.40
C ILE A 80 -3.57 -2.64 -11.88
N ALA A 81 -2.55 -3.13 -12.54
CA ALA A 81 -2.58 -3.46 -13.96
C ALA A 81 -3.22 -4.82 -14.20
N GLN A 82 -3.88 -4.96 -15.34
CA GLN A 82 -4.32 -6.24 -15.91
C GLN A 82 -3.34 -6.59 -17.00
N LYS A 83 -2.55 -7.63 -16.77
CA LYS A 83 -1.50 -8.06 -17.69
C LYS A 83 -1.24 -9.55 -17.56
N ASP A 84 -1.07 -10.23 -18.69
CA ASP A 84 -0.83 -11.67 -18.75
C ASP A 84 -1.90 -12.48 -17.99
N LEU A 85 -3.18 -12.03 -18.11
CA LEU A 85 -4.34 -12.59 -17.42
C LEU A 85 -4.19 -12.59 -15.88
N MET A 86 -3.52 -11.57 -15.32
CA MET A 86 -3.32 -11.37 -13.90
C MET A 86 -3.61 -9.92 -13.48
N PHE A 87 -3.94 -9.70 -12.22
CA PHE A 87 -3.88 -8.39 -11.57
C PHE A 87 -2.52 -8.20 -10.93
N LEU A 88 -1.82 -7.12 -11.29
CA LEU A 88 -0.47 -6.80 -10.82
C LEU A 88 -0.39 -5.38 -10.23
N PRO A 89 0.07 -5.24 -8.97
CA PRO A 89 0.43 -6.30 -8.03
C PRO A 89 -0.79 -7.04 -7.50
N ALA A 90 -0.61 -8.28 -7.02
CA ALA A 90 -1.68 -9.07 -6.41
C ALA A 90 -2.05 -8.63 -4.98
N LEU A 91 -1.16 -7.89 -4.31
CA LEU A 91 -1.39 -7.23 -3.03
C LEU A 91 -0.95 -5.78 -3.12
N LEU A 92 -1.88 -4.85 -2.90
CA LEU A 92 -1.64 -3.41 -2.92
C LEU A 92 -2.14 -2.79 -1.60
N PRO A 93 -1.25 -2.45 -0.66
CA PRO A 93 -1.63 -1.59 0.45
C PRO A 93 -1.73 -0.14 -0.01
N VAL A 94 -2.75 0.56 0.46
CA VAL A 94 -2.98 1.98 0.18
C VAL A 94 -3.48 2.70 1.41
N GLN A 95 -3.21 4.00 1.51
CA GLN A 95 -3.86 4.85 2.51
C GLN A 95 -5.31 5.14 2.09
N ALA A 96 -6.21 5.24 3.06
CA ALA A 96 -7.59 5.68 2.81
C ALA A 96 -7.62 7.03 2.07
N GLY A 97 -8.48 7.15 1.07
CA GLY A 97 -8.55 8.29 0.14
C GLY A 97 -7.71 8.10 -1.14
N THR A 98 -6.96 7.01 -1.28
CA THR A 98 -6.19 6.72 -2.50
C THR A 98 -7.11 6.41 -3.68
N ARG A 99 -6.81 7.01 -4.82
CA ARG A 99 -7.39 6.64 -6.12
C ARG A 99 -6.55 5.51 -6.73
N VAL A 100 -7.17 4.41 -7.09
CA VAL A 100 -6.50 3.31 -7.79
C VAL A 100 -7.03 3.26 -9.22
N GLU A 101 -6.13 3.28 -10.19
CA GLU A 101 -6.39 3.08 -11.61
C GLU A 101 -6.20 1.62 -12.00
N PHE A 102 -6.96 1.19 -13.00
CA PHE A 102 -6.99 -0.20 -13.44
C PHE A 102 -6.74 -0.31 -14.94
N PRO A 103 -5.55 -0.01 -15.45
CA PRO A 103 -5.26 -0.16 -16.87
C PRO A 103 -5.26 -1.63 -17.28
N ASN A 104 -5.81 -1.89 -18.48
CA ASN A 104 -5.73 -3.18 -19.14
C ASN A 104 -4.59 -3.13 -20.17
N PHE A 105 -3.65 -4.06 -20.08
CA PHE A 105 -2.52 -4.22 -21.01
C PHE A 105 -2.60 -5.52 -21.84
N ASP A 106 -3.67 -6.30 -21.64
CA ASP A 106 -3.91 -7.50 -22.43
C ASP A 106 -4.73 -7.18 -23.68
N ASP A 107 -4.60 -8.00 -24.70
CA ASP A 107 -5.39 -7.91 -25.94
C ASP A 107 -6.76 -8.59 -25.81
N THR A 108 -7.34 -8.55 -24.62
CA THR A 108 -8.65 -9.13 -24.34
C THR A 108 -9.45 -8.27 -23.38
N TYR A 109 -10.75 -8.55 -23.28
CA TYR A 109 -11.60 -7.94 -22.28
C TYR A 109 -11.30 -8.48 -20.89
N HIS A 110 -11.28 -7.59 -19.92
CA HIS A 110 -11.32 -7.90 -18.51
C HIS A 110 -12.41 -7.09 -17.82
N ASN A 111 -12.82 -7.58 -16.66
CA ASN A 111 -13.69 -6.87 -15.74
C ASN A 111 -12.99 -6.78 -14.39
N ILE A 112 -13.25 -5.73 -13.65
CA ILE A 112 -12.84 -5.63 -12.25
C ILE A 112 -14.05 -5.29 -11.39
N PHE A 113 -14.32 -6.14 -10.42
CA PHE A 113 -15.38 -5.93 -9.45
C PHE A 113 -14.97 -6.34 -8.04
N SER A 114 -15.68 -5.82 -7.05
CA SER A 114 -15.56 -6.20 -5.64
C SER A 114 -16.93 -6.18 -4.94
N PHE A 115 -17.16 -7.18 -4.10
CA PHE A 115 -18.29 -7.24 -3.18
C PHE A 115 -17.85 -7.05 -1.72
N SER A 116 -16.58 -6.68 -1.48
CA SER A 116 -16.05 -6.45 -0.14
C SER A 116 -16.76 -5.28 0.54
N PRO A 117 -17.13 -5.38 1.83
CA PRO A 117 -17.87 -4.33 2.54
C PRO A 117 -17.24 -2.94 2.47
N PRO A 118 -15.88 -2.77 2.58
CA PRO A 118 -15.29 -1.43 2.52
C PRO A 118 -15.45 -0.74 1.17
N LYS A 119 -15.51 -1.53 0.06
CA LYS A 119 -15.71 -0.97 -1.28
C LYS A 119 -16.36 -1.96 -2.22
N ARG A 120 -17.62 -1.72 -2.53
CA ARG A 120 -18.37 -2.48 -3.54
C ARG A 120 -18.41 -1.69 -4.83
N PHE A 121 -18.03 -2.32 -5.92
CA PHE A 121 -18.08 -1.72 -7.26
C PHE A 121 -17.99 -2.79 -8.35
N ASP A 122 -18.40 -2.40 -9.56
CA ASP A 122 -18.22 -3.16 -10.79
C ASP A 122 -17.93 -2.14 -11.91
N LEU A 123 -16.78 -2.29 -12.57
CA LEU A 123 -16.34 -1.38 -13.64
C LEU A 123 -16.83 -1.83 -15.03
N GLY A 124 -17.52 -2.97 -15.11
CA GLY A 124 -17.87 -3.58 -16.40
C GLY A 124 -16.65 -4.16 -17.11
N ARG A 125 -16.86 -4.65 -18.31
CA ARG A 125 -15.82 -5.23 -19.17
C ARG A 125 -15.23 -4.17 -20.09
N TYR A 126 -13.91 -4.10 -20.17
CA TYR A 126 -13.21 -3.13 -21.02
C TYR A 126 -11.88 -3.68 -21.57
N ARG A 127 -11.41 -3.07 -22.65
CA ARG A 127 -10.16 -3.40 -23.34
C ARG A 127 -9.08 -2.34 -23.09
N ALA A 128 -7.86 -2.63 -23.57
CA ALA A 128 -6.70 -1.77 -23.43
C ALA A 128 -6.86 -0.40 -24.12
N ASP A 129 -7.57 -0.34 -25.22
CA ASP A 129 -7.78 0.85 -26.05
C ASP A 129 -8.93 1.74 -25.57
N GLU A 130 -9.76 1.28 -24.66
CA GLU A 130 -10.85 2.06 -24.11
C GLU A 130 -10.37 3.12 -23.11
N LYS A 131 -10.88 4.34 -23.26
CA LYS A 131 -10.52 5.49 -22.44
C LYS A 131 -11.76 6.23 -21.93
N PRO A 132 -11.70 6.86 -20.75
CA PRO A 132 -10.55 6.93 -19.83
C PRO A 132 -10.27 5.61 -19.11
N VAL A 133 -9.05 5.44 -18.59
CA VAL A 133 -8.71 4.29 -17.73
C VAL A 133 -9.62 4.30 -16.50
N PRO A 134 -10.35 3.21 -16.22
CA PRO A 134 -11.22 3.14 -15.06
C PRO A 134 -10.46 3.30 -13.74
N SER A 135 -11.06 3.96 -12.77
CA SER A 135 -10.46 4.18 -11.45
C SER A 135 -11.51 4.22 -10.34
N VAL A 136 -11.10 3.85 -9.13
CA VAL A 136 -11.93 3.88 -7.93
C VAL A 136 -11.17 4.55 -6.79
N VAL A 137 -11.84 5.35 -5.96
CA VAL A 137 -11.29 5.89 -4.72
C VAL A 137 -11.62 4.95 -3.57
N PHE A 138 -10.62 4.61 -2.75
CA PHE A 138 -10.74 3.71 -1.60
C PHE A 138 -10.68 4.51 -0.30
N ASP A 139 -11.81 4.83 0.28
CA ASP A 139 -11.99 5.80 1.37
C ASP A 139 -12.09 5.12 2.74
N GLU A 140 -12.57 3.87 2.77
CA GLU A 140 -12.82 3.14 4.01
C GLU A 140 -11.73 2.11 4.27
N PRO A 141 -11.07 2.12 5.46
CA PRO A 141 -10.10 1.11 5.83
C PRO A 141 -10.70 -0.30 5.83
N GLY A 142 -9.92 -1.26 5.36
CA GLY A 142 -10.30 -2.66 5.31
C GLY A 142 -9.73 -3.40 4.10
N LEU A 143 -10.06 -4.67 4.00
CA LEU A 143 -9.61 -5.54 2.91
C LEU A 143 -10.63 -5.56 1.78
N VAL A 144 -10.19 -5.23 0.58
CA VAL A 144 -10.98 -5.29 -0.66
C VAL A 144 -10.41 -6.35 -1.57
N THR A 145 -11.24 -7.34 -1.93
CA THR A 145 -10.87 -8.40 -2.86
C THR A 145 -11.36 -8.04 -4.25
N LEU A 146 -10.44 -7.96 -5.20
CA LEU A 146 -10.72 -7.75 -6.62
C LEU A 146 -10.87 -9.09 -7.33
N ARG A 147 -11.78 -9.14 -8.28
CA ARG A 147 -12.07 -10.30 -9.13
C ARG A 147 -12.37 -9.88 -10.55
N CYS A 148 -12.19 -10.82 -11.49
CA CYS A 148 -12.66 -10.74 -12.86
C CYS A 148 -13.79 -11.75 -13.07
N ASP A 149 -14.84 -11.37 -13.80
CA ASP A 149 -15.99 -12.25 -14.10
C ASP A 149 -15.73 -13.19 -15.30
N ILE A 150 -14.73 -12.85 -16.12
CA ILE A 150 -14.34 -13.64 -17.29
C ILE A 150 -13.28 -14.69 -16.93
N HIS A 151 -12.30 -14.29 -16.09
CA HIS A 151 -11.14 -15.10 -15.71
C HIS A 151 -11.13 -15.32 -14.20
N GLU A 152 -11.72 -16.40 -13.72
CA GLU A 152 -11.94 -16.68 -12.29
C GLU A 152 -10.66 -16.70 -11.45
N HIS A 153 -9.50 -16.99 -12.07
CA HIS A 153 -8.20 -16.99 -11.41
C HIS A 153 -7.64 -15.59 -11.16
N MET A 154 -8.10 -14.57 -11.91
CA MET A 154 -7.65 -13.19 -11.71
C MET A 154 -8.19 -12.64 -10.38
N ARG A 155 -7.31 -12.50 -9.42
CA ARG A 155 -7.61 -12.00 -8.09
C ARG A 155 -6.50 -11.08 -7.60
N ALA A 156 -6.87 -10.02 -6.88
CA ALA A 156 -5.95 -9.17 -6.14
C ALA A 156 -6.59 -8.69 -4.85
N LEU A 157 -5.75 -8.20 -3.96
CA LEU A 157 -6.14 -7.64 -2.67
C LEU A 157 -5.69 -6.18 -2.59
N ILE A 158 -6.60 -5.30 -2.20
CA ILE A 158 -6.26 -3.94 -1.78
C ILE A 158 -6.47 -3.88 -0.27
N LEU A 159 -5.40 -3.60 0.47
CA LEU A 159 -5.48 -3.37 1.91
C LEU A 159 -5.52 -1.86 2.14
N VAL A 160 -6.70 -1.34 2.45
CA VAL A 160 -6.90 0.09 2.73
C VAL A 160 -6.58 0.34 4.20
N LEU A 161 -5.62 1.23 4.46
CA LEU A 161 -5.10 1.55 5.77
C LEU A 161 -5.42 3.00 6.17
N ALA A 162 -5.70 3.24 7.43
CA ALA A 162 -5.89 4.60 7.97
C ALA A 162 -4.57 5.38 8.09
N THR A 163 -3.44 4.73 7.89
CA THR A 163 -2.09 5.29 8.06
C THR A 163 -1.35 5.42 6.74
N PRO A 164 -0.49 6.44 6.55
CA PRO A 164 0.45 6.49 5.43
C PRO A 164 1.72 5.67 5.66
N HIS A 165 1.93 5.16 6.87
CA HIS A 165 3.17 4.48 7.27
C HIS A 165 3.00 2.97 7.19
N PHE A 166 3.32 2.40 6.03
CA PHE A 166 3.26 0.96 5.78
C PHE A 166 4.33 0.52 4.78
N VAL A 167 4.63 -0.77 4.78
CA VAL A 167 5.56 -1.42 3.84
C VAL A 167 5.13 -2.86 3.61
N ILE A 168 5.36 -3.36 2.40
CA ILE A 168 5.23 -4.78 2.07
C ILE A 168 6.55 -5.47 2.39
N THR A 169 6.50 -6.67 2.96
CA THR A 169 7.70 -7.51 3.17
C THR A 169 8.26 -8.02 1.85
N ASP A 170 9.53 -8.43 1.86
CA ASP A 170 10.05 -9.31 0.83
C ASP A 170 9.51 -10.75 0.99
N SER A 171 9.90 -11.65 0.07
CA SER A 171 9.51 -13.07 0.10
C SER A 171 10.04 -13.86 1.31
N ASP A 172 11.06 -13.33 1.97
CA ASP A 172 11.62 -13.89 3.21
C ASP A 172 10.96 -13.32 4.46
N GLY A 173 9.98 -12.41 4.28
CA GLY A 173 9.29 -11.72 5.35
C GLY A 173 10.05 -10.54 5.94
N ARG A 174 11.20 -10.12 5.36
CA ARG A 174 11.95 -8.98 5.86
C ARG A 174 11.29 -7.67 5.43
N TYR A 175 11.40 -6.66 6.29
CA TYR A 175 10.89 -5.33 5.98
C TYR A 175 11.76 -4.22 6.58
N ARG A 176 11.69 -3.03 5.98
CA ARG A 176 12.20 -1.79 6.53
C ARG A 176 11.22 -0.66 6.21
N LEU A 177 10.70 -0.03 7.24
CA LEU A 177 9.79 1.10 7.18
C LEU A 177 10.51 2.33 7.75
N GLY A 178 10.92 3.23 6.87
CA GLY A 178 11.63 4.47 7.23
C GLY A 178 10.70 5.68 7.19
N GLY A 179 11.27 6.85 7.49
CA GLY A 179 10.53 8.10 7.41
C GLY A 179 9.51 8.29 8.53
N LEU A 180 9.73 7.65 9.67
CA LEU A 180 8.78 7.64 10.77
C LEU A 180 9.01 8.81 11.73
N PRO A 181 7.96 9.53 12.15
CA PRO A 181 8.08 10.52 13.18
C PRO A 181 8.38 9.85 14.53
N PRO A 182 9.15 10.50 15.42
CA PRO A 182 9.37 9.99 16.77
C PRO A 182 8.05 9.97 17.55
N GLY A 183 7.91 9.00 18.45
CA GLY A 183 6.69 8.83 19.23
C GLY A 183 6.44 7.40 19.69
N ARG A 184 5.32 7.20 20.35
CA ARG A 184 4.85 5.87 20.76
C ARG A 184 3.76 5.40 19.81
N TYR A 185 3.94 4.19 19.28
CA TYR A 185 3.05 3.62 18.27
C TYR A 185 2.77 2.16 18.56
N THR A 186 1.70 1.67 17.96
CA THR A 186 1.43 0.25 17.81
C THR A 186 1.81 -0.17 16.40
N VAL A 187 2.68 -1.17 16.27
CA VAL A 187 3.04 -1.78 14.98
C VAL A 187 2.19 -3.02 14.77
N ARG A 188 1.64 -3.16 13.59
CA ARG A 188 0.88 -4.34 13.17
C ARG A 188 1.48 -4.98 11.94
N ALA A 189 1.31 -6.29 11.83
CA ALA A 189 1.57 -7.05 10.61
C ALA A 189 0.28 -7.76 10.17
N TRP A 190 -0.21 -7.37 9.01
CA TRP A 190 -1.28 -8.08 8.30
C TRP A 190 -0.62 -9.13 7.38
N ILE A 191 -1.04 -10.38 7.47
CA ILE A 191 -0.46 -11.49 6.69
C ILE A 191 -1.49 -12.00 5.67
N ASP A 192 -2.70 -12.29 6.13
CA ASP A 192 -3.83 -12.66 5.28
C ASP A 192 -5.16 -12.35 6.01
N SER A 193 -6.29 -12.70 5.41
CA SER A 193 -7.61 -12.46 5.99
C SER A 193 -7.92 -13.26 7.27
N LYS A 194 -7.08 -14.24 7.60
CA LYS A 194 -7.30 -15.15 8.74
C LYS A 194 -6.19 -15.05 9.78
N THR A 195 -5.01 -14.57 9.37
CA THR A 195 -3.80 -14.55 10.19
C THR A 195 -3.33 -13.13 10.41
N THR A 196 -3.42 -12.67 11.65
CA THR A 196 -2.83 -11.40 12.10
C THR A 196 -1.87 -11.70 13.22
N ALA A 197 -0.67 -11.15 13.14
CA ALA A 197 0.26 -11.22 14.25
C ALA A 197 -0.20 -10.31 15.41
N PRO A 198 0.10 -10.65 16.66
CA PRO A 198 -0.18 -9.78 17.80
C PRO A 198 0.44 -8.39 17.59
N PRO A 199 -0.29 -7.29 17.89
CA PRO A 199 0.27 -5.94 17.78
C PRO A 199 1.40 -5.74 18.79
N GLN A 200 2.40 -4.93 18.42
CA GLN A 200 3.56 -4.63 19.27
C GLN A 200 3.66 -3.13 19.51
N ALA A 201 3.81 -2.73 20.79
CA ALA A 201 4.06 -1.36 21.16
C ALA A 201 5.55 -1.01 20.94
N VAL A 202 5.82 0.14 20.35
CA VAL A 202 7.18 0.63 20.10
C VAL A 202 7.32 2.09 20.49
N GLU A 203 8.52 2.49 20.89
CA GLU A 203 8.90 3.88 21.07
C GLU A 203 9.98 4.23 20.04
N LEU A 204 9.65 5.14 19.13
CA LEU A 204 10.56 5.65 18.11
C LEU A 204 11.22 6.94 18.60
N LYS A 205 12.54 6.96 18.61
CA LYS A 205 13.37 8.15 18.91
C LYS A 205 13.96 8.69 17.60
N ASP A 206 14.29 9.96 17.61
CA ASP A 206 14.93 10.61 16.46
C ASP A 206 16.14 9.83 15.96
N GLY A 207 16.16 9.52 14.66
CA GLY A 207 17.24 8.82 13.98
C GLY A 207 17.43 7.35 14.37
N ALA A 208 16.64 6.84 15.31
CA ALA A 208 16.76 5.46 15.76
C ALA A 208 16.16 4.47 14.75
N THR A 209 16.79 3.29 14.64
CA THR A 209 16.18 2.12 14.01
C THR A 209 15.79 1.14 15.10
N VAL A 210 14.52 0.76 15.13
CA VAL A 210 13.96 -0.20 16.09
C VAL A 210 13.65 -1.50 15.37
N ARG A 211 14.07 -2.62 15.94
CA ARG A 211 13.78 -3.95 15.39
C ARG A 211 12.50 -4.52 15.99
N VAL A 212 11.60 -4.98 15.13
CA VAL A 212 10.34 -5.61 15.51
C VAL A 212 10.12 -6.85 14.63
N ASP A 213 10.12 -8.02 15.24
CA ASP A 213 9.89 -9.28 14.54
C ASP A 213 8.49 -9.82 14.90
N PHE A 214 7.77 -10.36 13.92
CA PHE A 214 6.45 -10.96 14.07
C PHE A 214 6.51 -12.46 13.83
N PRO A 215 5.98 -13.28 14.78
CA PRO A 215 5.95 -14.74 14.70
C PRO A 215 5.09 -15.28 13.58
#